data_3f9777d5ab07e4ee88350533cea15f7b
#
_entry.id   3f9777d5ab07e4ee88350533cea15f7b
#
_cell.length_a   1.000
_cell.length_b   1.000
_cell.length_c   1.000
_cell.angle_alpha   90.00
_cell.angle_beta   90.00
_cell.angle_gamma   90.00
#
_symmetry.space_group_name_H-M   'P 1'
#
loop_
_entity.id
_entity.type
_entity.pdbx_description
1 polymer ?
#
loop_
_entity_poly.entity_id
_entity_poly.type
_entity_poly.pdbx_seq_one_letter_code
_entity_poly.pdbx_strand_id
1 'polypeptide(L)'
;MTEVVPRPLKQEQLPASDEILEIAPGVLRAQLPISIPGLGHVNMYILEDERGVTLVDPGLPEKSSYEVVKKRLDQVGVPLKRVHSVIVTHSHPDHFGGAHWLQADTGCDIITHEKFRVFWDPSEPPDADIDDVEMRSKPRMPWDAPPWGGPGMEIPWKRRARIAVTRKIPRLLRLPTPTVRLADAQHFRF
;
A
#
# COMPACT_ATOMS: atom_id res chain seq x y z
N MET A 1 -20.30 -37.09 -12.45
CA MET A 1 -20.16 -35.80 -11.77
C MET A 1 -18.70 -35.71 -11.37
N THR A 2 -17.90 -34.90 -12.07
CA THR A 2 -16.48 -34.67 -11.71
C THR A 2 -16.43 -33.77 -10.51
N GLU A 3 -15.93 -34.30 -9.41
CA GLU A 3 -15.72 -33.55 -8.16
C GLU A 3 -14.70 -32.44 -8.44
N VAL A 4 -15.14 -31.19 -8.42
CA VAL A 4 -14.25 -30.03 -8.56
C VAL A 4 -13.49 -29.86 -7.26
N VAL A 5 -12.27 -30.35 -7.18
CA VAL A 5 -11.39 -30.10 -6.04
C VAL A 5 -11.08 -28.60 -6.00
N PRO A 6 -11.48 -27.88 -4.94
CA PRO A 6 -11.22 -26.47 -4.83
C PRO A 6 -9.70 -26.22 -4.82
N ARG A 7 -9.23 -25.28 -5.62
CA ARG A 7 -7.81 -24.88 -5.60
C ARG A 7 -7.47 -24.28 -4.24
N PRO A 8 -6.32 -24.63 -3.66
CA PRO A 8 -5.88 -24.01 -2.41
C PRO A 8 -5.76 -22.50 -2.60
N LEU A 9 -6.15 -21.76 -1.57
CA LEU A 9 -6.00 -20.31 -1.54
C LEU A 9 -4.52 -19.94 -1.65
N LYS A 10 -4.22 -18.90 -2.41
CA LYS A 10 -2.88 -18.31 -2.43
C LYS A 10 -2.61 -17.59 -1.11
N GLN A 11 -1.32 -17.38 -0.77
CA GLN A 11 -0.93 -16.76 0.48
C GLN A 11 -1.59 -15.39 0.70
N GLU A 12 -1.62 -14.55 -0.32
CA GLU A 12 -2.23 -13.21 -0.26
C GLU A 12 -3.75 -13.22 -0.07
N GLN A 13 -4.41 -14.37 -0.25
CA GLN A 13 -5.84 -14.54 -0.04
C GLN A 13 -6.19 -14.99 1.38
N LEU A 14 -5.18 -15.43 2.13
CA LEU A 14 -5.36 -15.83 3.54
C LEU A 14 -5.56 -14.61 4.42
N PRO A 15 -6.29 -14.72 5.54
CA PRO A 15 -6.37 -13.66 6.54
C PRO A 15 -4.98 -13.24 7.03
N ALA A 16 -4.83 -11.98 7.42
CA ALA A 16 -3.58 -11.50 8.01
C ALA A 16 -3.25 -12.27 9.29
N SER A 17 -2.01 -12.74 9.39
CA SER A 17 -1.46 -13.26 10.64
C SER A 17 -1.06 -12.10 11.56
N ASP A 18 -1.20 -12.31 12.87
CA ASP A 18 -0.64 -11.42 13.88
C ASP A 18 0.85 -11.69 14.14
N GLU A 19 1.37 -12.79 13.62
CA GLU A 19 2.77 -13.18 13.75
C GLU A 19 3.66 -12.29 12.88
N ILE A 20 4.77 -11.81 13.45
CA ILE A 20 5.82 -11.11 12.74
C ILE A 20 7.00 -12.06 12.60
N LEU A 21 7.47 -12.25 11.37
CA LEU A 21 8.55 -13.19 11.06
C LEU A 21 9.80 -12.44 10.65
N GLU A 22 10.91 -12.73 11.29
CA GLU A 22 12.23 -12.34 10.78
C GLU A 22 12.59 -13.26 9.61
N ILE A 23 12.68 -12.69 8.40
CA ILE A 23 12.94 -13.42 7.16
C ILE A 23 14.38 -13.35 6.71
N ALA A 24 15.12 -12.37 7.23
CA ALA A 24 16.56 -12.23 7.12
C ALA A 24 17.03 -11.36 8.31
N PRO A 25 18.32 -11.36 8.68
CA PRO A 25 18.82 -10.53 9.76
C PRO A 25 18.41 -9.06 9.61
N GLY A 26 17.66 -8.53 10.59
CA GLY A 26 17.12 -7.16 10.58
C GLY A 26 16.01 -6.90 9.57
N VAL A 27 15.42 -7.95 8.96
CA VAL A 27 14.31 -7.82 8.01
C VAL A 27 13.10 -8.58 8.54
N LEU A 28 12.12 -7.86 9.06
CA LEU A 28 10.91 -8.42 9.61
C LEU A 28 9.76 -8.27 8.61
N ARG A 29 8.93 -9.32 8.48
CA ARG A 29 7.69 -9.31 7.70
C ARG A 29 6.49 -9.31 8.64
N ALA A 30 5.66 -8.30 8.52
CA ALA A 30 4.35 -8.20 9.17
C ALA A 30 3.23 -8.23 8.12
N GLN A 31 2.04 -8.73 8.51
CA GLN A 31 0.87 -8.72 7.65
C GLN A 31 -0.14 -7.69 8.14
N LEU A 32 -0.66 -6.90 7.20
CA LEU A 32 -1.70 -5.91 7.43
C LEU A 32 -3.00 -6.39 6.79
N PRO A 33 -4.11 -6.50 7.54
CA PRO A 33 -5.37 -6.95 6.99
C PRO A 33 -5.93 -5.95 5.98
N ILE A 34 -6.46 -6.44 4.88
CA ILE A 34 -7.13 -5.63 3.87
C ILE A 34 -8.49 -6.24 3.52
N SER A 35 -9.43 -5.36 3.16
CA SER A 35 -10.79 -5.76 2.77
C SER A 35 -10.99 -5.53 1.28
N ILE A 36 -10.13 -6.16 0.46
CA ILE A 36 -10.22 -6.14 -1.00
C ILE A 36 -10.64 -7.53 -1.46
N PRO A 37 -11.68 -7.67 -2.32
CA PRO A 37 -12.08 -8.97 -2.84
C PRO A 37 -10.91 -9.74 -3.45
N GLY A 38 -10.70 -10.98 -2.98
CA GLY A 38 -9.62 -11.84 -3.43
C GLY A 38 -8.27 -11.63 -2.75
N LEU A 39 -8.17 -10.67 -1.81
CA LEU A 39 -6.98 -10.43 -0.98
C LEU A 39 -7.37 -10.39 0.49
N GLY A 40 -6.60 -11.04 1.35
CA GLY A 40 -6.81 -11.07 2.80
C GLY A 40 -5.84 -10.18 3.56
N HIS A 41 -4.66 -9.96 2.99
CA HIS A 41 -3.63 -9.10 3.60
C HIS A 41 -2.64 -8.55 2.57
N VAL A 42 -1.91 -7.55 2.99
CA VAL A 42 -0.69 -7.07 2.32
C VAL A 42 0.50 -7.29 3.26
N ASN A 43 1.65 -7.63 2.71
CA ASN A 43 2.88 -7.75 3.47
C ASN A 43 3.53 -6.38 3.62
N MET A 44 3.80 -5.99 4.86
CA MET A 44 4.65 -4.86 5.21
C MET A 44 5.99 -5.40 5.70
N TYR A 45 7.10 -4.79 5.28
CA TYR A 45 8.41 -5.14 5.83
C TYR A 45 8.93 -4.02 6.71
N ILE A 46 9.66 -4.42 7.77
CA ILE A 46 10.35 -3.54 8.70
C ILE A 46 11.83 -3.86 8.54
N LEU A 47 12.58 -2.90 8.07
CA LEU A 47 14.03 -3.01 7.86
C LEU A 47 14.73 -2.25 8.98
N GLU A 48 15.48 -2.96 9.81
CA GLU A 48 16.19 -2.39 10.95
C GLU A 48 17.57 -1.87 10.56
N ASP A 49 17.90 -0.70 11.04
CA ASP A 49 19.25 -0.12 10.95
C ASP A 49 19.65 0.63 12.24
N GLU A 50 20.84 1.20 12.28
CA GLU A 50 21.36 1.91 13.46
C GLU A 50 20.52 3.13 13.86
N ARG A 51 19.83 3.78 12.93
CA ARG A 51 18.99 4.96 13.17
C ARG A 51 17.58 4.58 13.63
N GLY A 52 17.11 3.41 13.26
CA GLY A 52 15.76 2.96 13.58
C GLY A 52 15.25 1.93 12.58
N VAL A 53 14.17 2.28 11.90
CA VAL A 53 13.58 1.38 10.90
C VAL A 53 13.10 2.14 9.66
N THR A 54 13.19 1.43 8.54
CA THR A 54 12.50 1.76 7.29
C THR A 54 11.33 0.81 7.14
N LEU A 55 10.14 1.33 6.83
CA LEU A 55 8.98 0.51 6.49
C LEU A 55 8.85 0.39 4.98
N VAL A 56 8.44 -0.79 4.50
CA VAL A 56 8.11 -1.02 3.09
C VAL A 56 6.64 -1.34 3.00
N ASP A 57 5.92 -0.62 2.14
CA ASP A 57 4.50 -0.82 1.84
C ASP A 57 3.58 -0.81 3.09
N PRO A 58 3.37 0.35 3.72
CA PRO A 58 2.68 0.47 5.01
C PRO A 58 1.14 0.42 4.93
N GLY A 59 0.57 -0.26 3.96
CA GLY A 59 -0.86 -0.57 3.93
C GLY A 59 -1.77 0.51 3.36
N LEU A 60 -3.06 0.36 3.64
CA LEU A 60 -4.14 1.21 3.14
C LEU A 60 -4.15 2.63 3.76
N PRO A 61 -4.76 3.61 3.08
CA PRO A 61 -4.82 5.00 3.56
C PRO A 61 -5.78 5.25 4.72
N GLU A 62 -6.58 4.25 5.13
CA GLU A 62 -7.52 4.37 6.22
C GLU A 62 -6.79 4.41 7.58
N LYS A 63 -7.34 5.23 8.49
CA LYS A 63 -6.80 5.33 9.84
C LYS A 63 -6.76 3.99 10.57
N SER A 64 -7.73 3.12 10.34
CA SER A 64 -7.76 1.75 10.89
C SER A 64 -6.57 0.91 10.45
N SER A 65 -6.14 1.01 9.19
CA SER A 65 -4.93 0.35 8.70
C SER A 65 -3.67 0.90 9.38
N TYR A 66 -3.60 2.22 9.53
CA TYR A 66 -2.50 2.88 10.24
C TYR A 66 -2.39 2.45 11.72
N GLU A 67 -3.53 2.26 12.43
CA GLU A 67 -3.51 1.73 13.79
C GLU A 67 -2.92 0.31 13.84
N VAL A 68 -3.16 -0.52 12.81
CA VAL A 68 -2.53 -1.83 12.71
C VAL A 68 -1.03 -1.70 12.49
N VAL A 69 -0.56 -0.78 11.64
CA VAL A 69 0.89 -0.51 11.46
C VAL A 69 1.54 -0.19 12.81
N LYS A 70 0.95 0.70 13.61
CA LYS A 70 1.46 1.03 14.95
C LYS A 70 1.50 -0.19 15.86
N LYS A 71 0.42 -1.01 15.86
CA LYS A 71 0.37 -2.25 16.63
C LYS A 71 1.51 -3.20 16.22
N ARG A 72 1.82 -3.32 14.94
CA ARG A 72 2.94 -4.16 14.46
C ARG A 72 4.30 -3.66 14.93
N LEU A 73 4.51 -2.35 14.91
CA LEU A 73 5.74 -1.73 15.44
C LEU A 73 5.87 -1.97 16.95
N ASP A 74 4.79 -1.80 17.71
CA ASP A 74 4.77 -2.05 19.16
C ASP A 74 5.09 -3.53 19.48
N GLN A 75 4.60 -4.49 18.68
CA GLN A 75 4.88 -5.92 18.86
C GLN A 75 6.37 -6.25 18.75
N VAL A 76 7.13 -5.51 17.96
CA VAL A 76 8.59 -5.68 17.80
C VAL A 76 9.40 -4.67 18.62
N GLY A 77 8.73 -3.93 19.50
CA GLY A 77 9.39 -2.97 20.40
C GLY A 77 9.96 -1.74 19.71
N VAL A 78 9.48 -1.40 18.50
CA VAL A 78 9.93 -0.24 17.74
C VAL A 78 9.02 0.96 18.01
N PRO A 79 9.48 2.00 18.69
CA PRO A 79 8.73 3.24 18.87
C PRO A 79 8.45 3.90 17.50
N LEU A 80 7.25 4.43 17.30
CA LEU A 80 6.86 5.08 16.04
C LEU A 80 7.87 6.15 15.58
N LYS A 81 8.44 6.91 16.51
CA LYS A 81 9.45 7.94 16.23
C LYS A 81 10.78 7.41 15.66
N ARG A 82 10.99 6.11 15.73
CA ARG A 82 12.16 5.46 15.13
C ARG A 82 11.95 5.13 13.65
N VAL A 83 10.75 5.32 13.13
CA VAL A 83 10.50 5.21 11.68
C VAL A 83 11.03 6.46 11.01
N HIS A 84 12.13 6.33 10.28
CA HIS A 84 12.79 7.45 9.59
C HIS A 84 12.55 7.45 8.07
N SER A 85 12.14 6.33 7.49
CA SER A 85 11.88 6.23 6.07
C SER A 85 10.73 5.25 5.75
N VAL A 86 10.05 5.50 4.65
CA VAL A 86 9.07 4.60 4.06
C VAL A 86 9.42 4.37 2.60
N ILE A 87 9.59 3.13 2.19
CA ILE A 87 9.72 2.74 0.79
C ILE A 87 8.35 2.32 0.27
N VAL A 88 7.94 2.85 -0.86
CA VAL A 88 6.74 2.44 -1.57
C VAL A 88 7.15 1.74 -2.86
N THR A 89 6.79 0.46 -2.99
CA THR A 89 7.21 -0.34 -4.14
C THR A 89 6.44 0.02 -5.41
N HIS A 90 5.13 0.30 -5.29
CA HIS A 90 4.30 0.64 -6.44
C HIS A 90 3.03 1.43 -6.02
N SER A 91 2.24 1.85 -7.01
CA SER A 91 1.15 2.81 -6.86
C SER A 91 -0.20 2.23 -6.44
N HIS A 92 -0.27 1.00 -5.92
CA HIS A 92 -1.51 0.48 -5.37
C HIS A 92 -1.80 1.04 -3.97
N PRO A 93 -3.05 1.41 -3.65
CA PRO A 93 -3.40 2.05 -2.38
C PRO A 93 -3.06 1.26 -1.13
N ASP A 94 -3.10 -0.06 -1.21
CA ASP A 94 -2.78 -0.99 -0.13
C ASP A 94 -1.28 -1.12 0.15
N HIS A 95 -0.44 -0.51 -0.70
CA HIS A 95 1.00 -0.42 -0.52
C HIS A 95 1.45 0.97 -0.08
N PHE A 96 0.98 2.02 -0.73
CA PHE A 96 1.43 3.38 -0.40
C PHE A 96 0.57 4.12 0.64
N GLY A 97 -0.65 3.62 0.89
CA GLY A 97 -1.68 4.41 1.57
C GLY A 97 -1.33 4.86 2.99
N GLY A 98 -0.61 4.03 3.75
CA GLY A 98 -0.18 4.38 5.10
C GLY A 98 0.96 5.39 5.19
N ALA A 99 1.69 5.62 4.09
CA ALA A 99 2.88 6.47 4.09
C ALA A 99 2.60 7.92 4.52
N HIS A 100 1.46 8.50 4.16
CA HIS A 100 1.10 9.86 4.53
C HIS A 100 0.87 10.04 6.04
N TRP A 101 0.35 9.01 6.73
CA TRP A 101 0.19 9.04 8.17
C TRP A 101 1.54 9.01 8.88
N LEU A 102 2.41 8.11 8.44
CA LEU A 102 3.77 7.98 8.95
C LEU A 102 4.53 9.30 8.78
N GLN A 103 4.51 9.89 7.59
CA GLN A 103 5.16 11.17 7.33
C GLN A 103 4.59 12.29 8.22
N ALA A 104 3.27 12.34 8.42
CA ALA A 104 2.65 13.35 9.28
C ALA A 104 3.07 13.23 10.75
N ASP A 105 3.19 11.99 11.26
CA ASP A 105 3.45 11.74 12.68
C ASP A 105 4.95 11.69 13.02
N THR A 106 5.81 11.32 12.06
CA THR A 106 7.25 11.11 12.31
C THR A 106 8.16 12.06 11.53
N GLY A 107 7.67 12.65 10.45
CA GLY A 107 8.48 13.42 9.52
C GLY A 107 9.39 12.54 8.63
N CYS A 108 9.11 11.23 8.54
CA CYS A 108 9.93 10.29 7.78
C CYS A 108 9.98 10.62 6.29
N ASP A 109 11.06 10.21 5.64
CA ASP A 109 11.17 10.27 4.19
C ASP A 109 10.25 9.27 3.51
N ILE A 110 9.65 9.65 2.38
CA ILE A 110 8.93 8.75 1.50
C ILE A 110 9.77 8.55 0.24
N ILE A 111 10.22 7.32 0.06
CA ILE A 111 11.14 6.90 -1.00
C ILE A 111 10.35 6.11 -2.04
N THR A 112 10.43 6.53 -3.28
CA THR A 112 9.74 5.88 -4.40
C THR A 112 10.67 5.80 -5.61
N HIS A 113 10.32 4.99 -6.58
CA HIS A 113 10.92 5.09 -7.91
C HIS A 113 10.58 6.46 -8.55
N GLU A 114 11.43 6.99 -9.42
CA GLU A 114 11.21 8.29 -10.09
C GLU A 114 9.93 8.29 -10.94
N LYS A 115 9.57 7.12 -11.50
CA LYS A 115 8.34 6.93 -12.28
C LYS A 115 7.09 6.63 -11.43
N PHE A 116 7.21 6.64 -10.09
CA PHE A 116 6.05 6.44 -9.23
C PHE A 116 5.02 7.52 -9.47
N ARG A 117 3.78 7.12 -9.76
CA ARG A 117 2.62 7.99 -9.94
C ARG A 117 1.41 7.40 -9.23
N VAL A 118 0.63 8.24 -8.62
CA VAL A 118 -0.65 7.84 -8.08
C VAL A 118 -1.69 8.01 -9.18
N PHE A 119 -2.22 6.91 -9.70
CA PHE A 119 -3.07 6.90 -10.91
C PHE A 119 -4.33 7.78 -10.86
N TRP A 120 -4.72 8.28 -9.70
CA TRP A 120 -5.82 9.24 -9.54
C TRP A 120 -5.37 10.67 -9.24
N ASP A 121 -4.08 10.94 -9.26
CA ASP A 121 -3.58 12.30 -9.11
C ASP A 121 -3.75 13.07 -10.43
N PRO A 122 -4.67 14.05 -10.48
CA PRO A 122 -4.92 14.78 -11.72
C PRO A 122 -3.80 15.79 -12.07
N SER A 123 -2.88 16.04 -11.15
CA SER A 123 -1.75 16.97 -11.37
C SER A 123 -0.59 16.32 -12.11
N GLU A 124 -0.54 15.00 -12.14
CA GLU A 124 0.49 14.25 -12.84
C GLU A 124 -0.02 13.76 -14.20
N PRO A 125 0.75 13.98 -15.29
CA PRO A 125 0.37 13.45 -16.59
C PRO A 125 0.33 11.92 -16.54
N PRO A 126 -0.59 11.27 -17.25
CA PRO A 126 -0.60 9.81 -17.36
C PRO A 126 0.73 9.35 -17.94
N ASP A 127 1.47 8.56 -17.18
CA ASP A 127 2.77 8.06 -17.62
C ASP A 127 2.59 7.12 -18.82
N ALA A 128 3.37 7.33 -19.87
CA ALA A 128 3.30 6.53 -21.08
C ALA A 128 3.84 5.10 -20.89
N ASP A 129 4.58 4.87 -19.79
CA ASP A 129 5.31 3.63 -19.51
C ASP A 129 4.66 2.70 -18.49
N ILE A 130 3.42 2.98 -18.09
CA ILE A 130 2.67 1.97 -17.34
C ILE A 130 2.30 0.88 -18.33
N ASP A 131 2.92 -0.28 -18.20
CA ASP A 131 2.65 -1.49 -19.02
C ASP A 131 1.20 -2.01 -18.92
N ASP A 132 0.36 -1.40 -18.10
CA ASP A 132 -1.06 -1.63 -18.05
C ASP A 132 -1.79 -0.91 -19.19
N VAL A 133 -1.58 -1.42 -20.40
CA VAL A 133 -2.33 -1.02 -21.61
C VAL A 133 -3.85 -1.05 -21.36
N GLU A 134 -4.31 -1.88 -20.44
CA GLU A 134 -5.73 -1.98 -20.07
C GLU A 134 -6.24 -0.84 -19.16
N MET A 135 -5.38 -0.17 -18.39
CA MET A 135 -5.79 0.98 -17.55
C MET A 135 -5.96 2.28 -18.33
N ARG A 136 -5.53 2.33 -19.58
CA ARG A 136 -5.52 3.55 -20.41
C ARG A 136 -6.89 4.01 -20.90
N SER A 137 -7.93 3.18 -20.88
CA SER A 137 -9.16 3.53 -21.59
C SER A 137 -10.25 4.20 -20.74
N LYS A 138 -10.32 3.96 -19.44
CA LYS A 138 -11.23 4.67 -18.49
C LYS A 138 -10.74 4.49 -17.06
N PRO A 139 -10.72 5.56 -16.24
CA PRO A 139 -10.40 5.42 -14.82
C PRO A 139 -11.43 4.52 -14.16
N ARG A 140 -11.02 3.29 -13.83
CA ARG A 140 -11.89 2.33 -13.14
C ARG A 140 -12.12 2.78 -11.70
N MET A 141 -13.35 2.57 -11.26
CA MET A 141 -13.71 2.81 -9.87
C MET A 141 -13.55 1.51 -9.08
N PRO A 142 -13.31 1.57 -7.76
CA PRO A 142 -13.12 0.36 -6.95
C PRO A 142 -14.29 -0.65 -7.02
N TRP A 143 -15.47 -0.19 -7.40
CA TRP A 143 -16.67 -1.03 -7.59
C TRP A 143 -16.84 -1.60 -8.99
N ASP A 144 -16.00 -1.24 -9.94
CA ASP A 144 -15.99 -1.84 -11.27
C ASP A 144 -15.35 -3.22 -11.21
N ALA A 145 -15.73 -4.12 -12.10
CA ALA A 145 -15.11 -5.43 -12.19
C ALA A 145 -13.60 -5.30 -12.47
N PRO A 146 -12.75 -5.98 -11.70
CA PRO A 146 -11.30 -5.90 -11.91
C PRO A 146 -10.90 -6.56 -13.24
N PRO A 147 -9.78 -6.15 -13.87
CA PRO A 147 -9.34 -6.69 -15.16
C PRO A 147 -9.04 -8.20 -15.14
N TRP A 148 -8.68 -8.71 -13.97
CA TRP A 148 -8.42 -10.15 -13.77
C TRP A 148 -9.68 -10.99 -13.53
N GLY A 149 -10.88 -10.39 -13.65
CA GLY A 149 -12.17 -11.06 -13.47
C GLY A 149 -12.68 -11.05 -12.03
N GLY A 150 -13.96 -11.37 -11.88
CA GLY A 150 -14.64 -11.37 -10.59
C GLY A 150 -15.53 -10.13 -10.37
N PRO A 151 -16.30 -10.09 -9.29
CA PRO A 151 -17.15 -8.95 -8.96
C PRO A 151 -16.30 -7.77 -8.49
N GLY A 152 -16.73 -6.55 -8.79
CA GLY A 152 -16.19 -5.34 -8.19
C GLY A 152 -16.47 -5.27 -6.69
N MET A 153 -15.78 -4.36 -5.99
CA MET A 153 -15.97 -4.19 -4.56
C MET A 153 -17.39 -3.73 -4.23
N GLU A 154 -18.05 -4.42 -3.30
CA GLU A 154 -19.34 -3.96 -2.76
C GLU A 154 -19.09 -2.81 -1.78
N ILE A 155 -19.19 -1.59 -2.29
CA ILE A 155 -19.01 -0.38 -1.49
C ILE A 155 -20.37 0.29 -1.29
N PRO A 156 -20.79 0.58 -0.03
CA PRO A 156 -22.01 1.31 0.24
C PRO A 156 -22.07 2.64 -0.53
N TRP A 157 -23.24 3.00 -1.04
CA TRP A 157 -23.40 4.17 -1.90
C TRP A 157 -22.87 5.48 -1.31
N LYS A 158 -23.03 5.69 0.01
CA LYS A 158 -22.47 6.86 0.72
C LYS A 158 -20.93 6.93 0.59
N ARG A 159 -20.27 5.78 0.68
CA ARG A 159 -18.81 5.69 0.50
C ARG A 159 -18.42 5.89 -0.96
N ARG A 160 -19.20 5.36 -1.90
CA ARG A 160 -19.01 5.63 -3.36
C ARG A 160 -19.09 7.11 -3.67
N ALA A 161 -20.13 7.81 -3.15
CA ALA A 161 -20.29 9.25 -3.32
C ALA A 161 -19.10 10.02 -2.74
N ARG A 162 -18.63 9.64 -1.54
CA ARG A 162 -17.44 10.25 -0.93
C ARG A 162 -16.19 10.07 -1.77
N ILE A 163 -15.94 8.85 -2.28
CA ILE A 163 -14.80 8.57 -3.17
C ILE A 163 -14.89 9.41 -4.44
N ALA A 164 -16.06 9.48 -5.07
CA ALA A 164 -16.27 10.27 -6.27
C ALA A 164 -16.03 11.78 -6.06
N VAL A 165 -16.43 12.30 -4.89
CA VAL A 165 -16.18 13.71 -4.51
C VAL A 165 -14.71 13.94 -4.21
N THR A 166 -14.06 13.08 -3.41
CA THR A 166 -12.65 13.24 -3.04
C THR A 166 -11.73 13.20 -4.25
N ARG A 167 -12.05 12.40 -5.27
CA ARG A 167 -11.30 12.40 -6.53
C ARG A 167 -11.33 13.74 -7.28
N LYS A 168 -12.40 14.53 -7.10
CA LYS A 168 -12.51 15.89 -7.70
C LYS A 168 -11.76 16.95 -6.88
N ILE A 169 -11.36 16.63 -5.66
CA ILE A 169 -10.67 17.55 -4.75
C ILE A 169 -9.39 16.86 -4.25
N PRO A 170 -8.29 16.92 -5.03
CA PRO A 170 -7.04 16.19 -4.71
C PRO A 170 -6.51 16.43 -3.30
N ARG A 171 -6.70 17.64 -2.77
CA ARG A 171 -6.30 17.99 -1.39
C ARG A 171 -6.96 17.15 -0.30
N LEU A 172 -8.09 16.50 -0.60
CA LEU A 172 -8.77 15.61 0.35
C LEU A 172 -8.26 14.17 0.30
N LEU A 173 -7.47 13.81 -0.72
CA LEU A 173 -6.99 12.44 -0.91
C LEU A 173 -5.85 12.07 0.04
N ARG A 174 -5.22 13.05 0.71
CA ARG A 174 -4.07 12.82 1.60
C ARG A 174 -3.06 11.87 0.96
N LEU A 175 -2.68 12.17 -0.28
CA LEU A 175 -1.71 11.36 -1.00
C LEU A 175 -0.34 11.54 -0.37
N PRO A 176 0.47 10.49 -0.30
CA PRO A 176 1.85 10.61 0.13
C PRO A 176 2.61 11.48 -0.86
N THR A 177 3.43 12.39 -0.35
CA THR A 177 4.31 13.21 -1.18
C THR A 177 5.72 12.61 -1.09
N PRO A 178 6.22 11.96 -2.16
CA PRO A 178 7.58 11.43 -2.16
C PRO A 178 8.60 12.53 -1.89
N THR A 179 9.48 12.30 -0.92
CA THR A 179 10.60 13.21 -0.60
C THR A 179 11.87 12.81 -1.34
N VAL A 180 11.99 11.51 -1.66
CA VAL A 180 13.12 10.96 -2.41
C VAL A 180 12.60 10.15 -3.58
N ARG A 181 13.10 10.43 -4.79
CA ARG A 181 12.81 9.68 -6.00
C ARG A 181 14.10 9.05 -6.52
N LEU A 182 14.10 7.74 -6.71
CA LEU A 182 15.27 6.97 -7.15
C LEU A 182 15.09 6.54 -8.60
N ALA A 183 16.13 6.71 -9.40
CA ALA A 183 16.20 6.17 -10.76
C ALA A 183 16.58 4.68 -10.74
N ASP A 184 16.42 4.02 -11.89
CA ASP A 184 16.83 2.63 -12.08
C ASP A 184 18.30 2.44 -11.67
N ALA A 185 18.57 1.35 -10.96
CA ALA A 185 19.91 0.97 -10.47
C ALA A 185 20.59 2.02 -9.55
N GLN A 186 19.87 3.03 -9.09
CA GLN A 186 20.40 3.96 -8.11
C GLN A 186 20.48 3.31 -6.72
N HIS A 187 21.65 3.39 -6.10
CA HIS A 187 21.85 2.92 -4.72
C HIS A 187 21.45 4.01 -3.74
N PHE A 188 20.69 3.63 -2.74
CA PHE A 188 20.35 4.48 -1.61
C PHE A 188 20.88 3.84 -0.32
N ARG A 189 21.50 4.63 0.54
CA ARG A 189 21.95 4.18 1.87
C ARG A 189 21.09 4.86 2.94
N PHE A 190 20.57 4.05 3.82
CA PHE A 190 19.85 4.50 5.01
C PHE A 190 20.80 5.00 6.09
#